data_b95797f5f28e16e91f732d1fcd83e88c
#
_entry.id   b95797f5f28e16e91f732d1fcd83e88c
#
_cell.length_a   1.000
_cell.length_b   1.000
_cell.length_c   1.000
_cell.angle_alpha   90.00
_cell.angle_beta   90.00
_cell.angle_gamma   90.00
#
_symmetry.space_group_name_H-M   'P 1'
#
loop_
_entity.id
_entity.type
_entity.pdbx_description
1 polymer ?
#
loop_
_entity_poly.entity_id
_entity_poly.type
_entity_poly.pdbx_seq_one_letter_code
_entity_poly.pdbx_strand_id
1 'polypeptide(L)'
;PRSRGLGDVYKRQEKLSARIHRVPFLDTFDLKYNLLVKQPNPSSKAVMFCLMDVSGSMTQATKDIAKRFFILLYLFLKRNYDKIDVVFIRHHTSAREVDEEEFFYSRETGGTIVSSALKLMQEIMAERYPANEWNIYAAQASDGDNWNDDSPICRDILINQIMPFVQYYTYVEITPREHQALWFEYERIGEAFADTFAQQQLVSAGDIYPVFRELFQRRLVT
;
A
#
# COMPACT_ATOMS: atom_id res chain seq x y z
N PRO A 1 9.43 55.31 54.29
CA PRO A 1 8.69 54.46 53.41
C PRO A 1 9.53 53.24 53.06
N ARG A 2 9.03 52.12 53.50
CA ARG A 2 9.79 50.86 53.56
C ARG A 2 9.96 50.23 52.20
N SER A 3 11.18 49.76 51.90
CA SER A 3 11.60 48.95 50.78
C SER A 3 10.94 47.56 50.82
N ARG A 4 9.65 47.49 50.49
CA ARG A 4 8.94 46.20 50.36
C ARG A 4 9.08 45.52 49.00
N GLY A 5 9.79 46.09 48.08
CA GLY A 5 9.84 45.61 46.70
C GLY A 5 10.91 44.57 46.36
N LEU A 6 12.11 44.67 46.97
CA LEU A 6 13.24 43.80 46.59
C LEU A 6 13.13 42.36 47.12
N GLY A 7 12.65 42.19 48.38
CA GLY A 7 12.50 40.86 48.98
C GLY A 7 11.46 39.97 48.27
N ASP A 8 10.41 40.59 47.73
CA ASP A 8 9.37 39.83 46.99
C ASP A 8 9.81 39.43 45.57
N VAL A 9 10.70 40.25 44.96
CA VAL A 9 11.31 39.94 43.65
C VAL A 9 12.29 38.77 43.78
N TYR A 10 13.12 38.74 44.82
CA TYR A 10 14.06 37.63 45.07
C TYR A 10 13.31 36.33 45.40
N LYS A 11 12.30 36.38 46.22
CA LYS A 11 11.46 35.21 46.53
C LYS A 11 10.71 34.68 45.29
N ARG A 12 10.34 35.57 44.39
CA ARG A 12 9.68 35.18 43.13
C ARG A 12 10.67 34.59 42.14
N GLN A 13 11.90 35.09 42.08
CA GLN A 13 13.01 34.52 41.31
C GLN A 13 13.42 33.14 41.82
N GLU A 14 13.55 32.96 43.16
CA GLU A 14 13.84 31.63 43.72
C GLU A 14 12.73 30.64 43.46
N LYS A 15 11.44 31.03 43.56
CA LYS A 15 10.32 30.16 43.17
C LYS A 15 10.28 29.83 41.68
N LEU A 16 10.66 30.76 40.82
CA LEU A 16 10.75 30.50 39.37
C LEU A 16 11.95 29.61 39.04
N SER A 17 13.12 29.85 39.67
CA SER A 17 14.30 29.01 39.50
C SER A 17 14.07 27.60 40.02
N ALA A 18 13.41 27.44 41.17
CA ALA A 18 13.02 26.13 41.71
C ALA A 18 11.95 25.42 40.85
N ARG A 19 11.12 26.17 40.12
CA ARG A 19 10.16 25.60 39.14
C ARG A 19 10.87 25.16 37.86
N ILE A 20 11.89 25.93 37.37
CA ILE A 20 12.67 25.56 36.21
C ILE A 20 13.52 24.31 36.47
N HIS A 21 14.07 24.17 37.69
CA HIS A 21 14.79 22.96 38.11
C HIS A 21 13.86 21.77 38.41
N ARG A 22 12.51 21.97 38.48
CA ARG A 22 11.50 20.92 38.60
C ARG A 22 10.85 20.53 37.28
N VAL A 23 11.28 21.10 36.15
CA VAL A 23 10.90 20.53 34.87
C VAL A 23 11.60 19.17 34.82
N PRO A 24 10.85 18.06 34.87
CA PRO A 24 11.46 16.76 34.78
C PRO A 24 12.31 16.72 33.51
N PHE A 25 13.50 16.17 33.67
CA PHE A 25 14.38 15.91 32.52
C PHE A 25 13.51 15.18 31.49
N LEU A 26 13.38 15.73 30.26
CA LEU A 26 12.66 15.08 29.18
C LEU A 26 13.41 13.80 28.83
N ASP A 27 12.95 12.70 29.37
CA ASP A 27 13.44 11.38 28.98
C ASP A 27 12.81 10.97 27.65
N THR A 28 13.46 10.05 26.96
CA THR A 28 12.94 9.45 25.72
C THR A 28 11.52 8.87 25.90
N PHE A 29 11.14 8.48 27.12
CA PHE A 29 9.80 8.04 27.49
C PHE A 29 8.76 9.17 27.53
N ASP A 30 9.18 10.43 27.70
CA ASP A 30 8.30 11.59 27.69
C ASP A 30 8.03 12.11 26.28
N LEU A 31 8.76 11.62 25.28
CA LEU A 31 8.55 11.95 23.88
C LEU A 31 7.32 11.19 23.35
N LYS A 32 6.21 11.88 23.25
CA LYS A 32 5.05 11.40 22.50
C LYS A 32 5.38 11.52 21.00
N TYR A 33 5.74 10.40 20.40
CA TYR A 33 5.80 10.33 18.94
C TYR A 33 4.37 10.30 18.41
N ASN A 34 4.05 11.18 17.47
CA ASN A 34 2.87 11.00 16.65
C ASN A 34 3.12 9.78 15.75
N LEU A 35 2.71 8.62 16.23
CA LEU A 35 2.66 7.44 15.40
C LEU A 35 1.55 7.67 14.37
N LEU A 36 1.91 7.92 13.12
CA LEU A 36 0.97 7.92 12.01
C LEU A 36 0.58 6.47 11.73
N VAL A 37 -0.37 5.96 12.50
CA VAL A 37 -1.02 4.68 12.18
C VAL A 37 -2.02 4.99 11.08
N LYS A 38 -1.82 4.42 9.90
CA LYS A 38 -2.82 4.43 8.83
C LYS A 38 -4.02 3.62 9.31
N GLN A 39 -5.07 4.31 9.69
CA GLN A 39 -6.37 3.68 9.90
C GLN A 39 -7.22 3.91 8.66
N PRO A 40 -8.08 2.93 8.28
CA PRO A 40 -9.08 3.18 7.25
C PRO A 40 -9.86 4.43 7.62
N ASN A 41 -10.04 5.33 6.65
CA ASN A 41 -10.90 6.48 6.86
C ASN A 41 -12.28 5.98 7.31
N PRO A 42 -12.98 6.67 8.24
CA PRO A 42 -14.36 6.33 8.58
C PRO A 42 -15.33 6.52 7.40
N SER A 43 -14.82 6.79 6.21
CA SER A 43 -15.55 6.78 4.96
C SER A 43 -16.03 5.36 4.63
N SER A 44 -17.30 5.22 4.27
CA SER A 44 -17.87 3.98 3.75
C SER A 44 -17.45 3.64 2.31
N LYS A 45 -16.56 4.44 1.72
CA LYS A 45 -16.13 4.32 0.33
C LYS A 45 -14.75 3.67 0.23
N ALA A 46 -14.61 2.69 -0.64
CA ALA A 46 -13.32 2.11 -1.00
C ALA A 46 -13.17 2.03 -2.52
N VAL A 47 -11.95 2.12 -3.01
CA VAL A 47 -11.59 1.80 -4.38
C VAL A 47 -10.58 0.66 -4.39
N MET A 48 -10.78 -0.29 -5.30
CA MET A 48 -9.89 -1.42 -5.53
C MET A 48 -9.25 -1.29 -6.91
N PHE A 49 -7.95 -1.07 -6.93
CA PHE A 49 -7.15 -1.13 -8.15
C PHE A 49 -6.71 -2.57 -8.41
N CYS A 50 -7.05 -3.10 -9.58
CA CYS A 50 -6.59 -4.39 -10.07
C CYS A 50 -5.60 -4.16 -11.20
N LEU A 51 -4.33 -4.48 -10.97
CA LEU A 51 -3.27 -4.38 -11.97
C LEU A 51 -2.91 -5.79 -12.46
N MET A 52 -2.96 -6.02 -13.76
CA MET A 52 -2.62 -7.33 -14.32
C MET A 52 -1.71 -7.22 -15.51
N ASP A 53 -0.66 -8.00 -15.50
CA ASP A 53 0.15 -8.27 -16.67
C ASP A 53 -0.66 -9.09 -17.67
N VAL A 54 -0.68 -8.64 -18.93
CA VAL A 54 -1.33 -9.34 -20.05
C VAL A 54 -0.34 -9.71 -21.13
N SER A 55 0.97 -9.66 -20.83
CA SER A 55 2.05 -10.06 -21.74
C SER A 55 1.89 -11.49 -22.23
N GLY A 56 2.67 -11.85 -23.25
CA GLY A 56 2.57 -13.16 -23.89
C GLY A 56 2.86 -14.36 -22.99
N SER A 57 3.60 -14.17 -21.90
CA SER A 57 3.92 -15.21 -20.90
C SER A 57 2.73 -15.51 -19.97
N MET A 58 1.82 -14.56 -19.78
CA MET A 58 0.59 -14.71 -18.98
C MET A 58 -0.44 -15.58 -19.70
N THR A 59 -0.42 -16.86 -19.39
CA THR A 59 -1.39 -17.83 -19.94
C THR A 59 -2.82 -17.57 -19.45
N GLN A 60 -3.84 -18.12 -20.12
CA GLN A 60 -5.22 -18.02 -19.66
C GLN A 60 -5.39 -18.65 -18.26
N ALA A 61 -4.72 -19.76 -17.99
CA ALA A 61 -4.75 -20.39 -16.65
C ALA A 61 -4.20 -19.48 -15.56
N THR A 62 -3.12 -18.75 -15.84
CA THR A 62 -2.54 -17.75 -14.93
C THR A 62 -3.52 -16.60 -14.67
N LYS A 63 -4.17 -16.09 -15.73
CA LYS A 63 -5.20 -15.05 -15.63
C LYS A 63 -6.42 -15.51 -14.84
N ASP A 64 -6.82 -16.76 -14.97
CA ASP A 64 -7.94 -17.34 -14.20
C ASP A 64 -7.62 -17.44 -12.70
N ILE A 65 -6.36 -17.69 -12.33
CA ILE A 65 -5.90 -17.64 -10.94
C ILE A 65 -5.97 -16.21 -10.43
N ALA A 66 -5.43 -15.24 -11.18
CA ALA A 66 -5.51 -13.82 -10.84
C ALA A 66 -6.96 -13.36 -10.66
N LYS A 67 -7.86 -13.73 -11.58
CA LYS A 67 -9.28 -13.40 -11.50
C LYS A 67 -9.91 -13.88 -10.19
N ARG A 68 -9.66 -15.11 -9.80
CA ARG A 68 -10.20 -15.67 -8.54
C ARG A 68 -9.66 -14.92 -7.33
N PHE A 69 -8.38 -14.55 -7.33
CA PHE A 69 -7.80 -13.74 -6.27
C PHE A 69 -8.45 -12.36 -6.18
N PHE A 70 -8.62 -11.65 -7.29
CA PHE A 70 -9.29 -10.35 -7.33
C PHE A 70 -10.74 -10.42 -6.87
N ILE A 71 -11.48 -11.47 -7.23
CA ILE A 71 -12.86 -11.69 -6.77
C ILE A 71 -12.90 -11.85 -5.23
N LEU A 72 -11.97 -12.60 -4.64
CA LEU A 72 -11.91 -12.74 -3.19
C LEU A 72 -11.62 -11.40 -2.49
N LEU A 73 -10.71 -10.60 -3.04
CA LEU A 73 -10.42 -9.27 -2.51
C LEU A 73 -11.66 -8.35 -2.60
N TYR A 74 -12.35 -8.36 -3.72
CA TYR A 74 -13.60 -7.60 -3.87
C TYR A 74 -14.65 -8.01 -2.84
N LEU A 75 -14.87 -9.31 -2.66
CA LEU A 75 -15.83 -9.84 -1.68
C LEU A 75 -15.43 -9.48 -0.23
N PHE A 76 -14.14 -9.48 0.07
CA PHE A 76 -13.62 -9.05 1.36
C PHE A 76 -13.90 -7.57 1.61
N LEU A 77 -13.62 -6.70 0.64
CA LEU A 77 -13.88 -5.26 0.75
C LEU A 77 -15.38 -4.98 0.87
N LYS A 78 -16.23 -5.71 0.11
CA LYS A 78 -17.68 -5.56 0.14
C LYS A 78 -18.31 -5.85 1.51
N ARG A 79 -17.63 -6.60 2.37
CA ARG A 79 -18.10 -6.83 3.75
C ARG A 79 -17.83 -5.63 4.67
N ASN A 80 -16.88 -4.78 4.32
CA ASN A 80 -16.38 -3.71 5.17
C ASN A 80 -16.78 -2.32 4.67
N TYR A 81 -17.20 -2.18 3.41
CA TYR A 81 -17.51 -0.91 2.78
C TYR A 81 -18.86 -0.94 2.08
N ASP A 82 -19.61 0.16 2.19
CA ASP A 82 -20.94 0.31 1.56
C ASP A 82 -20.80 0.56 0.05
N LYS A 83 -19.79 1.33 -0.34
CA LYS A 83 -19.49 1.66 -1.74
C LYS A 83 -18.09 1.20 -2.11
N ILE A 84 -17.99 0.42 -3.19
CA ILE A 84 -16.71 -0.02 -3.75
C ILE A 84 -16.70 0.29 -5.24
N ASP A 85 -15.71 1.06 -5.66
CA ASP A 85 -15.36 1.22 -7.07
C ASP A 85 -14.19 0.27 -7.39
N VAL A 86 -14.19 -0.30 -8.60
CA VAL A 86 -13.11 -1.18 -9.07
C VAL A 86 -12.52 -0.56 -10.32
N VAL A 87 -11.20 -0.45 -10.35
CA VAL A 87 -10.43 0.06 -11.49
C VAL A 87 -9.55 -1.05 -12.02
N PHE A 88 -9.73 -1.41 -13.27
CA PHE A 88 -8.95 -2.43 -13.95
C PHE A 88 -7.87 -1.80 -14.81
N ILE A 89 -6.62 -2.10 -14.52
CA ILE A 89 -5.44 -1.64 -15.27
C ILE A 89 -4.72 -2.86 -15.82
N ARG A 90 -4.76 -3.05 -17.13
CA ARG A 90 -3.93 -4.03 -17.80
C ARG A 90 -2.64 -3.40 -18.32
N HIS A 91 -1.56 -4.15 -18.33
CA HIS A 91 -0.30 -3.68 -18.87
C HIS A 91 0.47 -4.78 -19.59
N HIS A 92 1.27 -4.35 -20.52
CA HIS A 92 2.36 -5.06 -21.17
C HIS A 92 3.54 -4.07 -21.32
N THR A 93 3.88 -3.58 -22.49
CA THR A 93 4.82 -2.45 -22.69
C THR A 93 4.19 -1.10 -22.36
N SER A 94 2.87 -1.02 -22.34
CA SER A 94 2.09 0.16 -21.94
C SER A 94 0.88 -0.25 -21.09
N ALA A 95 0.43 0.65 -20.23
CA ALA A 95 -0.73 0.41 -19.40
C ALA A 95 -1.97 1.10 -19.96
N ARG A 96 -3.14 0.52 -19.68
CA ARG A 96 -4.44 1.08 -20.01
C ARG A 96 -5.47 0.68 -18.95
N GLU A 97 -6.34 1.64 -18.60
CA GLU A 97 -7.58 1.32 -17.91
C GLU A 97 -8.57 0.70 -18.89
N VAL A 98 -9.23 -0.36 -18.47
CA VAL A 98 -10.12 -1.17 -19.29
C VAL A 98 -11.33 -1.62 -18.49
N ASP A 99 -12.34 -2.16 -19.17
CA ASP A 99 -13.45 -2.84 -18.51
C ASP A 99 -13.06 -4.26 -18.02
N GLU A 100 -13.95 -4.90 -17.28
CA GLU A 100 -13.73 -6.24 -16.72
C GLU A 100 -13.50 -7.29 -17.83
N GLU A 101 -14.22 -7.20 -18.95
CA GLU A 101 -14.13 -8.16 -20.04
C GLU A 101 -12.77 -8.08 -20.71
N GLU A 102 -12.34 -6.89 -21.10
CA GLU A 102 -11.02 -6.66 -21.70
C GLU A 102 -9.90 -7.03 -20.71
N PHE A 103 -10.04 -6.74 -19.41
CA PHE A 103 -9.05 -7.05 -18.41
C PHE A 103 -8.71 -8.54 -18.33
N PHE A 104 -9.72 -9.43 -18.32
CA PHE A 104 -9.51 -10.86 -18.12
C PHE A 104 -9.31 -11.65 -19.41
N TYR A 105 -9.74 -11.15 -20.55
CA TYR A 105 -9.73 -11.91 -21.80
C TYR A 105 -8.82 -11.32 -22.87
N SER A 106 -8.25 -10.14 -22.67
CA SER A 106 -7.29 -9.57 -23.63
C SER A 106 -6.04 -10.45 -23.74
N ARG A 107 -5.51 -10.53 -24.96
CA ARG A 107 -4.25 -11.19 -25.27
C ARG A 107 -3.36 -10.20 -26.01
N GLU A 108 -2.26 -9.84 -25.40
CA GLU A 108 -1.28 -8.97 -26.00
C GLU A 108 0.02 -9.74 -26.21
N THR A 109 0.78 -9.32 -27.23
CA THR A 109 2.12 -9.84 -27.50
C THR A 109 3.10 -8.71 -27.31
N GLY A 110 4.12 -8.90 -26.47
CA GLY A 110 5.12 -7.86 -26.19
C GLY A 110 5.89 -8.12 -24.92
N GLY A 111 6.83 -7.25 -24.62
CA GLY A 111 7.56 -7.26 -23.35
C GLY A 111 6.71 -6.66 -22.23
N THR A 112 7.24 -6.69 -21.02
CA THR A 112 6.55 -6.21 -19.82
C THR A 112 7.26 -4.99 -19.23
N ILE A 113 6.54 -3.88 -19.04
CA ILE A 113 6.97 -2.66 -18.35
C ILE A 113 5.94 -2.36 -17.26
N VAL A 114 6.21 -2.85 -16.07
CA VAL A 114 5.31 -2.75 -14.92
C VAL A 114 5.13 -1.31 -14.45
N SER A 115 6.19 -0.48 -14.54
CA SER A 115 6.14 0.93 -14.14
C SER A 115 5.06 1.73 -14.87
N SER A 116 4.68 1.31 -16.10
CA SER A 116 3.60 1.95 -16.86
C SER A 116 2.25 1.83 -16.13
N ALA A 117 1.97 0.67 -15.54
CA ALA A 117 0.74 0.45 -14.78
C ALA A 117 0.72 1.24 -13.47
N LEU A 118 1.85 1.33 -12.78
CA LEU A 118 1.97 2.08 -11.53
C LEU A 118 1.80 3.58 -11.76
N LYS A 119 2.36 4.12 -12.84
CA LYS A 119 2.17 5.54 -13.23
C LYS A 119 0.69 5.82 -13.53
N LEU A 120 0.06 4.97 -14.33
CA LEU A 120 -1.37 5.12 -14.64
C LEU A 120 -2.24 5.01 -13.38
N MET A 121 -1.95 4.08 -12.48
CA MET A 121 -2.63 3.98 -11.18
C MET A 121 -2.51 5.29 -10.40
N GLN A 122 -1.31 5.85 -10.31
CA GLN A 122 -1.04 7.10 -9.59
C GLN A 122 -1.82 8.27 -10.20
N GLU A 123 -1.87 8.39 -11.54
CA GLU A 123 -2.66 9.40 -12.23
C GLU A 123 -4.16 9.28 -11.91
N ILE A 124 -4.71 8.07 -11.99
CA ILE A 124 -6.11 7.79 -11.69
C ILE A 124 -6.43 8.06 -10.21
N MET A 125 -5.53 7.70 -9.30
CA MET A 125 -5.68 8.01 -7.87
C MET A 125 -5.79 9.52 -7.64
N ALA A 126 -4.87 10.29 -8.23
CA ALA A 126 -4.84 11.74 -8.06
C ALA A 126 -6.09 12.43 -8.65
N GLU A 127 -6.59 11.94 -9.78
CA GLU A 127 -7.72 12.55 -10.50
C GLU A 127 -9.09 12.19 -9.87
N ARG A 128 -9.28 10.91 -9.49
CA ARG A 128 -10.63 10.40 -9.16
C ARG A 128 -10.81 9.93 -7.71
N TYR A 129 -9.73 9.58 -7.02
CA TYR A 129 -9.80 8.91 -5.72
C TYR A 129 -8.92 9.58 -4.66
N PRO A 130 -9.23 10.81 -4.24
CA PRO A 130 -8.44 11.49 -3.22
C PRO A 130 -8.45 10.70 -1.90
N ALA A 131 -7.26 10.50 -1.32
CA ALA A 131 -7.05 9.62 -0.17
C ALA A 131 -7.74 10.11 1.13
N ASN A 132 -8.20 11.36 1.18
CA ASN A 132 -9.01 11.87 2.28
C ASN A 132 -10.49 11.46 2.22
N GLU A 133 -10.96 10.98 1.06
CA GLU A 133 -12.35 10.55 0.86
C GLU A 133 -12.50 9.06 0.60
N TRP A 134 -11.45 8.41 0.08
CA TRP A 134 -11.47 7.02 -0.34
C TRP A 134 -10.44 6.18 0.40
N ASN A 135 -10.84 4.98 0.78
CA ASN A 135 -9.89 3.94 1.22
C ASN A 135 -9.39 3.20 -0.03
N ILE A 136 -8.10 3.36 -0.33
CA ILE A 136 -7.51 2.86 -1.56
C ILE A 136 -6.84 1.51 -1.31
N TYR A 137 -7.23 0.51 -2.06
CA TYR A 137 -6.65 -0.83 -2.05
C TYR A 137 -6.10 -1.16 -3.43
N ALA A 138 -5.00 -1.89 -3.48
CA ALA A 138 -4.44 -2.35 -4.74
C ALA A 138 -4.03 -3.81 -4.69
N ALA A 139 -4.26 -4.50 -5.78
CA ALA A 139 -3.77 -5.84 -6.02
C ALA A 139 -3.13 -5.91 -7.41
N GLN A 140 -1.89 -6.36 -7.45
CA GLN A 140 -1.13 -6.56 -8.67
C GLN A 140 -0.88 -8.05 -8.88
N ALA A 141 -1.09 -8.54 -10.10
CA ALA A 141 -0.84 -9.91 -10.49
C ALA A 141 0.02 -9.96 -11.75
N SER A 142 1.10 -10.75 -11.73
CA SER A 142 1.96 -11.04 -12.89
C SER A 142 2.58 -12.43 -12.76
N ASP A 143 3.31 -12.88 -13.75
CA ASP A 143 4.13 -14.09 -13.68
C ASP A 143 5.59 -13.82 -13.29
N GLY A 144 5.90 -12.60 -12.88
CA GLY A 144 7.21 -12.16 -12.43
C GLY A 144 8.07 -11.54 -13.52
N ASP A 145 7.71 -11.69 -14.81
CA ASP A 145 8.47 -11.08 -15.90
C ASP A 145 8.35 -9.56 -15.85
N ASN A 146 9.49 -8.88 -15.87
CA ASN A 146 9.63 -7.44 -16.04
C ASN A 146 11.04 -7.11 -16.56
N TRP A 147 11.20 -6.01 -17.23
CA TRP A 147 12.54 -5.56 -17.60
C TRP A 147 13.35 -5.22 -16.35
N ASN A 148 14.59 -5.71 -16.30
CA ASN A 148 15.45 -5.53 -15.12
C ASN A 148 15.64 -4.05 -14.75
N ASP A 149 15.78 -3.17 -15.74
CA ASP A 149 15.95 -1.73 -15.52
C ASP A 149 14.65 -1.04 -15.08
N ASP A 150 13.48 -1.67 -15.28
CA ASP A 150 12.18 -1.15 -14.86
C ASP A 150 11.84 -1.51 -13.40
N SER A 151 12.36 -2.61 -12.89
CA SER A 151 12.03 -3.08 -11.54
C SER A 151 12.42 -2.10 -10.42
N PRO A 152 13.61 -1.45 -10.44
CA PRO A 152 13.91 -0.38 -9.48
C PRO A 152 13.00 0.84 -9.62
N ILE A 153 12.56 1.17 -10.84
CA ILE A 153 11.62 2.27 -11.10
C ILE A 153 10.27 1.96 -10.46
N CYS A 154 9.80 0.71 -10.57
CA CYS A 154 8.57 0.25 -9.92
C CYS A 154 8.63 0.43 -8.41
N ARG A 155 9.74 0.00 -7.77
CA ARG A 155 9.97 0.21 -6.34
C ARG A 155 9.87 1.69 -5.97
N ASP A 156 10.57 2.55 -6.68
CA ASP A 156 10.64 3.98 -6.37
C ASP A 156 9.27 4.66 -6.53
N ILE A 157 8.48 4.29 -7.54
CA ILE A 157 7.10 4.77 -7.70
C ILE A 157 6.23 4.29 -6.54
N LEU A 158 6.30 3.00 -6.20
CA LEU A 158 5.52 2.45 -5.09
C LEU A 158 5.85 3.17 -3.78
N ILE A 159 7.11 3.23 -3.39
CA ILE A 159 7.53 3.85 -2.12
C ILE A 159 7.12 5.31 -2.02
N ASN A 160 7.37 6.09 -3.08
CA ASN A 160 7.25 7.54 -2.99
C ASN A 160 5.88 8.09 -3.41
N GLN A 161 5.14 7.37 -4.28
CA GLN A 161 3.96 7.93 -4.94
C GLN A 161 2.67 7.16 -4.65
N ILE A 162 2.73 5.88 -4.27
CA ILE A 162 1.55 5.04 -4.07
C ILE A 162 1.39 4.64 -2.60
N MET A 163 2.40 4.03 -1.99
CA MET A 163 2.33 3.52 -0.61
C MET A 163 1.93 4.57 0.45
N PRO A 164 2.29 5.87 0.32
CA PRO A 164 1.80 6.89 1.24
C PRO A 164 0.27 7.03 1.29
N PHE A 165 -0.44 6.65 0.24
CA PHE A 165 -1.88 6.91 0.08
C PHE A 165 -2.75 5.65 0.16
N VAL A 166 -2.21 4.47 -0.10
CA VAL A 166 -2.97 3.22 -0.07
C VAL A 166 -3.11 2.66 1.34
N GLN A 167 -4.25 2.05 1.64
CA GLN A 167 -4.47 1.31 2.88
C GLN A 167 -3.76 -0.04 2.84
N TYR A 168 -3.73 -0.67 1.67
CA TYR A 168 -3.05 -1.93 1.45
C TYR A 168 -2.74 -2.16 -0.02
N TYR A 169 -1.52 -2.60 -0.28
CA TYR A 169 -1.06 -3.04 -1.59
C TYR A 169 -0.61 -4.50 -1.50
N THR A 170 -1.12 -5.35 -2.38
CA THR A 170 -0.66 -6.73 -2.47
C THR A 170 -0.16 -7.06 -3.86
N TYR A 171 0.99 -7.72 -3.92
CA TYR A 171 1.55 -8.29 -5.13
C TYR A 171 1.43 -9.82 -5.07
N VAL A 172 0.87 -10.43 -6.11
CA VAL A 172 0.82 -11.87 -6.27
C VAL A 172 1.57 -12.28 -7.53
N GLU A 173 2.63 -13.05 -7.35
CA GLU A 173 3.40 -13.63 -8.45
C GLU A 173 2.85 -15.02 -8.75
N ILE A 174 2.30 -15.19 -9.96
CA ILE A 174 1.60 -16.42 -10.35
C ILE A 174 2.51 -17.23 -11.27
N THR A 175 3.42 -17.98 -10.67
CA THR A 175 4.41 -18.78 -11.40
C THR A 175 4.92 -19.94 -10.55
N PRO A 176 5.25 -21.09 -11.14
CA PRO A 176 6.01 -22.15 -10.47
C PRO A 176 7.53 -21.93 -10.55
N ARG A 177 8.00 -20.88 -11.25
CA ARG A 177 9.41 -20.58 -11.44
C ARG A 177 10.00 -19.86 -10.22
N GLU A 178 11.32 -19.73 -10.18
CA GLU A 178 12.03 -18.90 -9.23
C GLU A 178 11.70 -17.43 -9.44
N HIS A 179 11.75 -16.64 -8.37
CA HIS A 179 11.49 -15.22 -8.37
C HIS A 179 12.48 -14.44 -9.24
N GLN A 180 12.02 -13.36 -9.84
CA GLN A 180 12.80 -12.51 -10.71
C GLN A 180 13.06 -11.12 -10.09
N ALA A 181 13.68 -10.21 -10.84
CA ALA A 181 14.14 -8.90 -10.36
C ALA A 181 13.03 -8.08 -9.68
N LEU A 182 11.79 -8.14 -10.19
CA LEU A 182 10.66 -7.41 -9.61
C LEU A 182 10.36 -7.86 -8.18
N TRP A 183 10.40 -9.17 -7.92
CA TRP A 183 10.18 -9.73 -6.59
C TRP A 183 11.15 -9.18 -5.55
N PHE A 184 12.44 -9.19 -5.88
CA PHE A 184 13.49 -8.72 -4.97
C PHE A 184 13.44 -7.21 -4.70
N GLU A 185 13.02 -6.42 -5.69
CA GLU A 185 12.78 -5.00 -5.47
C GLU A 185 11.56 -4.76 -4.57
N TYR A 186 10.54 -5.61 -4.67
CA TYR A 186 9.33 -5.52 -3.86
C TYR A 186 9.53 -6.04 -2.42
N GLU A 187 10.47 -6.95 -2.17
CA GLU A 187 10.87 -7.32 -0.79
C GLU A 187 11.31 -6.09 0.01
N ARG A 188 12.05 -5.18 -0.62
CA ARG A 188 12.47 -3.92 0.02
C ARG A 188 11.31 -3.00 0.37
N ILE A 189 10.22 -3.07 -0.39
CA ILE A 189 8.98 -2.34 -0.06
C ILE A 189 8.33 -2.99 1.16
N GLY A 190 8.27 -4.32 1.22
CA GLY A 190 7.77 -5.07 2.36
C GLY A 190 8.51 -4.76 3.67
N GLU A 191 9.84 -4.56 3.61
CA GLU A 191 10.63 -4.13 4.77
C GLU A 191 10.25 -2.72 5.24
N ALA A 192 10.01 -1.79 4.31
CA ALA A 192 9.66 -0.42 4.63
C ALA A 192 8.20 -0.21 5.02
N PHE A 193 7.29 -1.04 4.51
CA PHE A 193 5.83 -0.92 4.66
C PHE A 193 5.17 -2.23 5.12
N ALA A 194 5.74 -2.90 6.12
CA ALA A 194 5.32 -4.24 6.56
C ALA A 194 3.82 -4.36 6.89
N ASP A 195 3.18 -3.27 7.35
CA ASP A 195 1.75 -3.28 7.70
C ASP A 195 0.81 -3.02 6.52
N THR A 196 1.32 -2.44 5.43
CA THR A 196 0.50 -1.96 4.31
C THR A 196 0.88 -2.55 2.96
N PHE A 197 1.97 -3.32 2.91
CA PHE A 197 2.41 -4.05 1.72
C PHE A 197 2.60 -5.53 2.04
N ALA A 198 2.21 -6.39 1.12
CA ALA A 198 2.59 -7.80 1.16
C ALA A 198 2.74 -8.37 -0.25
N GLN A 199 3.60 -9.37 -0.38
CA GLN A 199 3.76 -10.14 -1.61
C GLN A 199 3.71 -11.63 -1.32
N GLN A 200 3.13 -12.38 -2.25
CA GLN A 200 2.98 -13.83 -2.14
C GLN A 200 3.06 -14.50 -3.52
N GLN A 201 3.54 -15.74 -3.54
CA GLN A 201 3.56 -16.57 -4.74
C GLN A 201 2.32 -17.46 -4.79
N LEU A 202 1.73 -17.58 -5.98
CA LEU A 202 0.66 -18.52 -6.29
C LEU A 202 1.16 -19.50 -7.36
N VAL A 203 1.20 -20.77 -7.06
CA VAL A 203 1.61 -21.81 -8.02
C VAL A 203 0.39 -22.47 -8.67
N SER A 204 -0.69 -22.59 -7.92
CA SER A 204 -1.91 -23.25 -8.36
C SER A 204 -3.18 -22.58 -7.83
N ALA A 205 -4.32 -22.94 -8.38
CA ALA A 205 -5.61 -22.46 -7.87
C ALA A 205 -5.89 -22.89 -6.41
N GLY A 206 -5.24 -23.94 -5.91
CA GLY A 206 -5.36 -24.40 -4.53
C GLY A 206 -4.72 -23.45 -3.53
N ASP A 207 -3.74 -22.65 -3.96
CA ASP A 207 -2.99 -21.73 -3.10
C ASP A 207 -3.74 -20.41 -2.86
N ILE A 208 -4.75 -20.12 -3.67
CA ILE A 208 -5.46 -18.83 -3.63
C ILE A 208 -6.03 -18.56 -2.25
N TYR A 209 -6.78 -19.49 -1.67
CA TYR A 209 -7.42 -19.27 -0.37
C TYR A 209 -6.43 -19.22 0.80
N PRO A 210 -5.46 -20.16 0.94
CA PRO A 210 -4.42 -20.06 1.95
C PRO A 210 -3.64 -18.75 1.89
N VAL A 211 -3.18 -18.34 0.71
CA VAL A 211 -2.45 -17.10 0.50
C VAL A 211 -3.31 -15.87 0.81
N PHE A 212 -4.55 -15.85 0.32
CA PHE A 212 -5.48 -14.78 0.64
C PHE A 212 -5.70 -14.65 2.15
N ARG A 213 -5.90 -15.76 2.85
CA ARG A 213 -6.05 -15.78 4.30
C ARG A 213 -4.82 -15.22 5.01
N GLU A 214 -3.62 -15.59 4.59
CA GLU A 214 -2.38 -15.09 5.18
C GLU A 214 -2.23 -13.57 4.98
N LEU A 215 -2.48 -13.08 3.76
CA LEU A 215 -2.40 -11.66 3.42
C LEU A 215 -3.35 -10.78 4.25
N PHE A 216 -4.55 -11.27 4.56
CA PHE A 216 -5.59 -10.48 5.21
C PHE A 216 -5.88 -10.86 6.67
N GLN A 217 -5.35 -11.96 7.20
CA GLN A 217 -5.56 -12.39 8.58
C GLN A 217 -4.87 -11.46 9.60
N ARG A 218 -3.73 -10.88 9.27
CA ARG A 218 -2.98 -9.98 10.16
C ARG A 218 -3.70 -8.70 10.52
N ARG A 219 -4.77 -8.35 9.83
CA ARG A 219 -5.58 -7.13 10.08
C ARG A 219 -6.76 -7.32 11.01
N LEU A 220 -7.07 -8.54 11.39
CA LEU A 220 -8.19 -8.84 12.30
C LEU A 220 -7.77 -8.85 13.79
N VAL A 221 -6.51 -8.59 14.11
CA VAL A 221 -5.93 -8.71 15.47
C VAL A 221 -5.55 -7.35 16.05
N THR A 222 -5.78 -6.26 15.37
CA THR A 222 -5.63 -4.89 15.89
C THR A 222 -6.95 -4.16 15.83
#